data_e2859a89f8691324b26b34a3c1ca56e8
#
_entry.id   e2859a89f8691324b26b34a3c1ca56e8
#
_cell.length_a   1.000
_cell.length_b   1.000
_cell.length_c   1.000
_cell.angle_alpha   90.00
_cell.angle_beta   90.00
_cell.angle_gamma   90.00
#
_symmetry.space_group_name_H-M   'P 1'
#
loop_
_entity.id
_entity.type
_entity.pdbx_description
1 polymer ?
#
loop_
_entity_poly.entity_id
_entity_poly.type
_entity_poly.pdbx_seq_one_letter_code
_entity_poly.pdbx_strand_id
1 'polypeptide(L)'
;MESLPLIRSASDLQSRIYNILELGFIEEFYHNGNKRQQDYVINNTVFLFSQFFAWTEAARIDIQYLSLEKNKKMREFIRLQNNINSLIQTDVFGQYFMFFIGEQRAIAEKMLISTDTGFDCIGYGSFTKENCFINEPFFLDLNNEVINMTRDIGIYKERLIRIQHALIDLINFLDPGMIRFDGKKYGKI
;
A
#
# COMPACT_ATOMS: atom_id res chain seq x y z
N MET A 1 -3.58 -19.78 -4.03
CA MET A 1 -3.35 -18.33 -3.71
C MET A 1 -4.24 -17.49 -4.62
N GLU A 2 -5.26 -16.89 -4.07
CA GLU A 2 -6.03 -15.88 -4.79
C GLU A 2 -5.25 -14.58 -4.77
N SER A 3 -4.50 -14.31 -5.83
CA SER A 3 -3.65 -13.11 -5.94
C SER A 3 -4.45 -11.82 -6.24
N LEU A 4 -5.76 -11.94 -6.53
CA LEU A 4 -6.58 -10.81 -6.99
C LEU A 4 -6.69 -9.66 -5.98
N PRO A 5 -6.91 -9.88 -4.67
CA PRO A 5 -6.94 -8.78 -3.70
C PRO A 5 -5.60 -8.03 -3.61
N LEU A 6 -4.48 -8.75 -3.64
CA LEU A 6 -3.15 -8.15 -3.62
C LEU A 6 -2.89 -7.34 -4.90
N ILE A 7 -3.27 -7.85 -6.08
CA ILE A 7 -3.14 -7.10 -7.34
C ILE A 7 -3.95 -5.81 -7.29
N ARG A 8 -5.19 -5.86 -6.81
CA ARG A 8 -6.06 -4.69 -6.68
C ARG A 8 -5.47 -3.65 -5.74
N SER A 9 -5.05 -4.06 -4.54
CA SER A 9 -4.46 -3.13 -3.57
C SER A 9 -3.16 -2.50 -4.08
N ALA A 10 -2.32 -3.28 -4.79
CA ALA A 10 -1.12 -2.76 -5.44
C ALA A 10 -1.46 -1.77 -6.57
N SER A 11 -2.50 -2.05 -7.36
CA SER A 11 -2.96 -1.18 -8.43
C SER A 11 -3.54 0.14 -7.89
N ASP A 12 -4.36 0.06 -6.85
CA ASP A 12 -4.95 1.25 -6.23
C ASP A 12 -3.87 2.13 -5.59
N LEU A 13 -2.91 1.52 -4.91
CA LEU A 13 -1.82 2.24 -4.27
C LEU A 13 -0.88 2.90 -5.31
N GLN A 14 -0.45 2.17 -6.37
CA GLN A 14 0.38 2.77 -7.41
C GLN A 14 -0.34 3.91 -8.14
N SER A 15 -1.65 3.77 -8.36
CA SER A 15 -2.46 4.84 -8.97
C SER A 15 -2.54 6.07 -8.07
N ARG A 16 -2.68 5.88 -6.75
CA ARG A 16 -2.67 6.98 -5.78
C ARG A 16 -1.33 7.71 -5.79
N ILE A 17 -0.22 6.97 -5.76
CA ILE A 17 1.13 7.56 -5.79
C ILE A 17 1.32 8.34 -7.09
N TYR A 18 0.92 7.79 -8.23
CA TYR A 18 0.98 8.48 -9.52
C TYR A 18 0.15 9.78 -9.51
N ASN A 19 -1.08 9.72 -9.00
CA ASN A 19 -1.94 10.89 -8.91
C ASN A 19 -1.34 11.99 -8.02
N ILE A 20 -0.68 11.61 -6.93
CA ILE A 20 0.01 12.55 -6.04
C ILE A 20 1.19 13.21 -6.76
N LEU A 21 2.03 12.43 -7.45
CA LEU A 21 3.29 12.92 -8.01
C LEU A 21 3.13 13.61 -9.36
N GLU A 22 2.18 13.17 -10.21
CA GLU A 22 2.08 13.59 -11.60
C GLU A 22 0.77 14.35 -11.93
N LEU A 23 -0.32 14.11 -11.19
CA LEU A 23 -1.62 14.69 -11.53
C LEU A 23 -2.07 15.78 -10.55
N GLY A 24 -1.19 16.24 -9.65
CA GLY A 24 -1.50 17.33 -8.73
C GLY A 24 -2.61 17.02 -7.72
N PHE A 25 -2.78 15.75 -7.34
CA PHE A 25 -3.88 15.30 -6.49
C PHE A 25 -3.95 16.03 -5.14
N ILE A 26 -2.79 16.28 -4.52
CA ILE A 26 -2.71 17.04 -3.25
C ILE A 26 -3.10 18.50 -3.47
N GLU A 27 -2.58 19.13 -4.53
CA GLU A 27 -2.89 20.52 -4.82
C GLU A 27 -4.39 20.72 -5.06
N GLU A 28 -4.99 19.89 -5.91
CA GLU A 28 -6.39 20.01 -6.31
C GLU A 28 -7.36 19.71 -5.16
N PHE A 29 -7.13 18.60 -4.44
CA PHE A 29 -8.13 18.08 -3.49
C PHE A 29 -7.80 18.32 -2.03
N TYR A 30 -6.55 18.68 -1.68
CA TYR A 30 -6.19 19.02 -0.32
C TYR A 30 -6.05 20.54 -0.15
N HIS A 31 -5.22 21.21 -0.95
CA HIS A 31 -5.00 22.66 -0.79
C HIS A 31 -6.18 23.47 -1.31
N ASN A 32 -6.72 23.15 -2.47
CA ASN A 32 -7.86 23.83 -3.08
C ASN A 32 -9.21 23.15 -2.77
N GLY A 33 -9.20 22.00 -2.11
CA GLY A 33 -10.38 21.21 -1.82
C GLY A 33 -11.19 21.69 -0.61
N ASN A 34 -12.46 21.30 -0.58
CA ASN A 34 -13.30 21.46 0.61
C ASN A 34 -12.95 20.44 1.70
N LYS A 35 -13.47 20.61 2.92
CA LYS A 35 -13.15 19.73 4.07
C LYS A 35 -13.33 18.24 3.77
N ARG A 36 -14.41 17.84 3.10
CA ARG A 36 -14.66 16.45 2.71
C ARG A 36 -13.57 15.90 1.78
N GLN A 37 -13.07 16.73 0.85
CA GLN A 37 -12.01 16.34 -0.07
C GLN A 37 -10.66 16.24 0.66
N GLN A 38 -10.36 17.17 1.56
CA GLN A 38 -9.16 17.13 2.40
C GLN A 38 -9.12 15.86 3.24
N ASP A 39 -10.23 15.54 3.92
CA ASP A 39 -10.35 14.32 4.72
C ASP A 39 -10.20 13.06 3.86
N TYR A 40 -10.75 13.07 2.64
CA TYR A 40 -10.58 11.96 1.71
C TYR A 40 -9.13 11.80 1.26
N VAL A 41 -8.41 12.88 0.97
CA VAL A 41 -6.98 12.81 0.59
C VAL A 41 -6.18 12.09 1.67
N ILE A 42 -6.36 12.47 2.92
CA ILE A 42 -5.64 11.87 4.04
C ILE A 42 -6.12 10.42 4.28
N ASN A 43 -7.38 10.26 4.62
CA ASN A 43 -7.93 8.98 5.07
C ASN A 43 -7.82 7.89 4.00
N ASN A 44 -8.07 8.22 2.74
CA ASN A 44 -7.99 7.24 1.68
C ASN A 44 -6.54 6.89 1.32
N THR A 45 -5.61 7.82 1.43
CA THR A 45 -4.19 7.52 1.22
C THR A 45 -3.64 6.61 2.33
N VAL A 46 -3.96 6.89 3.59
CA VAL A 46 -3.65 5.99 4.73
C VAL A 46 -4.26 4.61 4.51
N PHE A 47 -5.55 4.56 4.14
CA PHE A 47 -6.25 3.30 3.87
C PHE A 47 -5.57 2.45 2.79
N LEU A 48 -5.17 3.05 1.67
CA LEU A 48 -4.56 2.31 0.56
C LEU A 48 -3.20 1.71 0.94
N PHE A 49 -2.36 2.41 1.69
CA PHE A 49 -1.14 1.84 2.24
C PHE A 49 -1.43 0.70 3.21
N SER A 50 -2.36 0.92 4.14
CA SER A 50 -2.76 -0.09 5.14
C SER A 50 -3.35 -1.34 4.49
N GLN A 51 -4.18 -1.18 3.46
CA GLN A 51 -4.77 -2.28 2.69
C GLN A 51 -3.70 -3.07 1.94
N PHE A 52 -2.72 -2.39 1.35
CA PHE A 52 -1.59 -3.06 0.69
C PHE A 52 -0.75 -3.86 1.70
N PHE A 53 -0.46 -3.30 2.88
CA PHE A 53 0.23 -4.04 3.94
C PHE A 53 -0.57 -5.29 4.37
N ALA A 54 -1.89 -5.15 4.51
CA ALA A 54 -2.77 -6.27 4.86
C ALA A 54 -2.69 -7.42 3.85
N TRP A 55 -2.84 -7.15 2.57
CA TRP A 55 -2.79 -8.19 1.54
C TRP A 55 -1.38 -8.76 1.34
N THR A 56 -0.33 -7.97 1.58
CA THR A 56 1.05 -8.45 1.63
C THR A 56 1.27 -9.42 2.77
N GLU A 57 0.73 -9.12 3.96
CA GLU A 57 0.83 -10.00 5.14
C GLU A 57 -0.01 -11.28 4.97
N ALA A 58 -1.23 -11.17 4.44
CA ALA A 58 -2.05 -12.33 4.10
C ALA A 58 -1.32 -13.28 3.14
N ALA A 59 -0.73 -12.74 2.08
CA ALA A 59 0.06 -13.53 1.13
C ALA A 59 1.28 -14.17 1.79
N ARG A 60 1.96 -13.49 2.72
CA ARG A 60 3.08 -14.05 3.50
C ARG A 60 2.64 -15.23 4.36
N ILE A 61 1.49 -15.10 5.03
CA ILE A 61 0.92 -16.19 5.86
C ILE A 61 0.60 -17.40 4.98
N ASP A 62 -0.09 -17.20 3.85
CA ASP A 62 -0.43 -18.27 2.91
C ASP A 62 0.82 -19.04 2.44
N ILE A 63 1.90 -18.32 2.13
CA ILE A 63 3.15 -18.92 1.66
C ILE A 63 3.78 -19.82 2.74
N GLN A 64 3.68 -19.46 4.01
CA GLN A 64 4.23 -20.26 5.11
C GLN A 64 3.55 -21.63 5.24
N TYR A 65 2.29 -21.75 4.85
CA TYR A 65 1.54 -23.00 4.88
C TYR A 65 1.68 -23.84 3.61
N LEU A 66 2.18 -23.23 2.51
CA LEU A 66 2.48 -23.98 1.29
C LEU A 66 3.84 -24.67 1.48
N SER A 67 3.85 -26.00 1.50
CA SER A 67 5.08 -26.78 1.56
C SER A 67 6.07 -26.30 0.49
N LEU A 68 7.33 -26.17 0.90
CA LEU A 68 8.46 -25.58 0.19
C LEU A 68 8.81 -26.28 -1.14
N GLU A 69 7.89 -26.42 -2.05
CA GLU A 69 8.23 -26.68 -3.44
C GLU A 69 8.99 -25.45 -3.96
N LYS A 70 10.25 -25.68 -4.31
CA LYS A 70 11.21 -24.67 -4.80
C LYS A 70 10.81 -24.13 -6.18
N ASN A 71 9.63 -23.55 -6.28
CA ASN A 71 9.10 -22.99 -7.52
C ASN A 71 9.77 -21.64 -7.78
N LYS A 72 10.37 -21.47 -8.97
CA LYS A 72 11.00 -20.23 -9.42
C LYS A 72 10.04 -19.02 -9.32
N LYS A 73 8.75 -19.23 -9.63
CA LYS A 73 7.73 -18.19 -9.51
C LYS A 73 7.52 -17.72 -8.07
N MET A 74 7.50 -18.65 -7.11
CA MET A 74 7.34 -18.31 -5.69
C MET A 74 8.53 -17.48 -5.17
N ARG A 75 9.77 -17.87 -5.55
CA ARG A 75 10.96 -17.09 -5.17
C ARG A 75 10.94 -15.69 -5.74
N GLU A 76 10.51 -15.53 -6.99
CA GLU A 76 10.40 -14.23 -7.62
C GLU A 76 9.32 -13.37 -6.97
N PHE A 77 8.17 -13.94 -6.63
CA PHE A 77 7.12 -13.26 -5.88
C PHE A 77 7.62 -12.73 -4.52
N ILE A 78 8.28 -13.60 -3.74
CA ILE A 78 8.87 -13.21 -2.45
C ILE A 78 9.91 -12.09 -2.64
N ARG A 79 10.74 -12.17 -3.68
CA ARG A 79 11.73 -11.13 -3.99
C ARG A 79 11.06 -9.78 -4.27
N LEU A 80 9.98 -9.76 -5.04
CA LEU A 80 9.25 -8.53 -5.37
C LEU A 80 8.57 -7.92 -4.13
N GLN A 81 7.94 -8.74 -3.28
CA GLN A 81 7.37 -8.27 -2.02
C GLN A 81 8.44 -7.70 -1.08
N ASN A 82 9.55 -8.43 -0.89
CA ASN A 82 10.65 -7.98 -0.05
C ASN A 82 11.27 -6.67 -0.58
N ASN A 83 11.33 -6.48 -1.89
CA ASN A 83 11.80 -5.22 -2.48
C ASN A 83 10.92 -4.04 -2.06
N ILE A 84 9.59 -4.18 -2.16
CA ILE A 84 8.66 -3.11 -1.75
C ILE A 84 8.81 -2.81 -0.25
N ASN A 85 8.82 -3.85 0.60
CA ASN A 85 9.00 -3.68 2.04
C ASN A 85 10.32 -2.98 2.37
N SER A 86 11.40 -3.34 1.66
CA SER A 86 12.71 -2.71 1.83
C SER A 86 12.73 -1.24 1.43
N LEU A 87 12.04 -0.86 0.34
CA LEU A 87 11.91 0.54 -0.09
C LEU A 87 11.16 1.41 0.93
N ILE A 88 10.22 0.81 1.66
CA ILE A 88 9.46 1.50 2.71
C ILE A 88 10.29 1.64 3.99
N GLN A 89 11.14 0.66 4.34
CA GLN A 89 11.88 0.67 5.61
C GLN A 89 13.32 1.22 5.52
N THR A 90 13.88 1.41 4.31
CA THR A 90 15.27 1.90 4.17
C THR A 90 15.40 3.38 4.54
N ASP A 91 16.52 3.77 5.12
CA ASP A 91 16.91 5.15 5.40
C ASP A 91 17.62 5.87 4.24
N VAL A 92 17.87 5.16 3.12
CA VAL A 92 18.56 5.71 1.93
C VAL A 92 17.87 6.95 1.37
N PHE A 93 16.54 7.04 1.51
CA PHE A 93 15.73 8.20 1.08
C PHE A 93 15.39 9.14 2.24
N GLY A 94 16.14 9.13 3.34
CA GLY A 94 15.81 9.82 4.57
C GLY A 94 14.82 9.05 5.45
N GLN A 95 14.38 9.67 6.54
CA GLN A 95 13.48 9.03 7.51
C GLN A 95 11.98 9.28 7.22
N TYR A 96 11.67 10.10 6.23
CA TYR A 96 10.30 10.42 5.86
C TYR A 96 9.61 9.22 5.21
N PHE A 97 8.41 8.91 5.66
CA PHE A 97 7.64 7.73 5.26
C PHE A 97 8.42 6.42 5.40
N MET A 98 9.21 6.32 6.47
CA MET A 98 9.99 5.13 6.77
C MET A 98 9.26 4.30 7.83
N PHE A 99 8.83 3.10 7.45
CA PHE A 99 8.16 2.15 8.34
C PHE A 99 8.92 0.83 8.35
N PHE A 100 9.36 0.41 9.52
CA PHE A 100 10.00 -0.90 9.68
C PHE A 100 9.01 -2.02 9.37
N ILE A 101 9.54 -3.19 8.99
CA ILE A 101 8.69 -4.33 8.61
C ILE A 101 7.74 -4.76 9.74
N GLY A 102 8.15 -4.60 11.01
CA GLY A 102 7.29 -4.87 12.17
C GLY A 102 6.08 -3.92 12.23
N GLU A 103 6.27 -2.64 11.93
CA GLU A 103 5.22 -1.62 11.90
C GLU A 103 4.26 -1.86 10.74
N GLN A 104 4.79 -2.17 9.55
CA GLN A 104 3.98 -2.54 8.38
C GLN A 104 3.07 -3.73 8.71
N ARG A 105 3.59 -4.75 9.42
CA ARG A 105 2.81 -5.92 9.86
C ARG A 105 1.80 -5.58 10.94
N ALA A 106 2.17 -4.75 11.90
CA ALA A 106 1.24 -4.32 12.95
C ALA A 106 0.02 -3.58 12.38
N ILE A 107 0.24 -2.72 11.37
CA ILE A 107 -0.85 -2.09 10.61
C ILE A 107 -1.68 -3.17 9.87
N ALA A 108 -1.02 -4.12 9.22
CA ALA A 108 -1.66 -5.20 8.47
C ALA A 108 -2.57 -6.06 9.35
N GLU A 109 -2.10 -6.47 10.53
CA GLU A 109 -2.85 -7.29 11.49
C GLU A 109 -4.16 -6.65 11.91
N LYS A 110 -4.21 -5.32 12.03
CA LYS A 110 -5.42 -4.57 12.36
C LYS A 110 -6.40 -4.46 11.19
N MET A 111 -5.90 -4.55 9.97
CA MET A 111 -6.72 -4.49 8.75
C MET A 111 -7.29 -5.84 8.33
N LEU A 112 -6.65 -6.95 8.72
CA LEU A 112 -7.05 -8.30 8.33
C LEU A 112 -8.21 -8.82 9.17
N ILE A 113 -9.14 -9.48 8.49
CA ILE A 113 -10.26 -10.21 9.10
C ILE A 113 -10.08 -11.68 8.73
N SER A 114 -9.94 -12.55 9.74
CA SER A 114 -9.91 -14.01 9.52
C SER A 114 -11.29 -14.50 9.09
N THR A 115 -11.31 -15.35 8.05
CA THR A 115 -12.51 -16.01 7.55
C THR A 115 -12.30 -17.52 7.51
N ASP A 116 -13.35 -18.28 7.29
CA ASP A 116 -13.27 -19.75 7.19
C ASP A 116 -12.39 -20.23 6.02
N THR A 117 -12.18 -19.38 5.00
CA THR A 117 -11.45 -19.71 3.78
C THR A 117 -10.13 -18.95 3.61
N GLY A 118 -9.74 -18.13 4.59
CA GLY A 118 -8.50 -17.33 4.52
C GLY A 118 -8.66 -15.97 5.19
N PHE A 119 -8.36 -14.91 4.46
CA PHE A 119 -8.39 -13.55 4.96
C PHE A 119 -9.26 -12.64 4.09
N ASP A 120 -9.90 -11.68 4.74
CA ASP A 120 -10.50 -10.51 4.14
C ASP A 120 -9.84 -9.25 4.73
N CYS A 121 -10.18 -8.09 4.22
CA CYS A 121 -9.63 -6.81 4.67
C CYS A 121 -10.79 -5.85 5.02
N ILE A 122 -10.60 -5.07 6.08
CA ILE A 122 -11.55 -4.01 6.46
C ILE A 122 -11.77 -3.07 5.27
N GLY A 123 -13.05 -2.82 4.95
CA GLY A 123 -13.42 -1.88 3.89
C GLY A 123 -13.25 -0.42 4.30
N TYR A 124 -13.09 0.47 3.31
CA TYR A 124 -12.87 1.91 3.56
C TYR A 124 -13.97 2.55 4.43
N GLY A 125 -15.23 2.16 4.25
CA GLY A 125 -16.33 2.70 5.06
C GLY A 125 -16.21 2.35 6.55
N SER A 126 -15.83 1.12 6.88
CA SER A 126 -15.56 0.71 8.27
C SER A 126 -14.29 1.37 8.79
N PHE A 127 -13.24 1.43 7.97
CA PHE A 127 -11.98 2.09 8.31
C PHE A 127 -12.18 3.55 8.76
N THR A 128 -13.02 4.32 8.06
CA THR A 128 -13.28 5.73 8.39
C THR A 128 -14.31 5.93 9.50
N LYS A 129 -15.25 5.00 9.65
CA LYS A 129 -16.38 5.15 10.57
C LYS A 129 -16.01 4.90 12.02
N GLU A 130 -15.14 3.96 12.28
CA GLU A 130 -14.90 3.48 13.64
C GLU A 130 -13.89 4.32 14.42
N ASN A 131 -13.19 5.28 13.78
CA ASN A 131 -12.08 6.01 14.41
C ASN A 131 -11.13 5.11 15.24
N CYS A 132 -11.26 3.79 15.09
CA CYS A 132 -10.60 2.79 15.92
C CYS A 132 -9.09 2.78 15.72
N PHE A 133 -8.63 3.27 14.58
CA PHE A 133 -7.21 3.30 14.25
C PHE A 133 -6.52 4.60 14.68
N ILE A 134 -7.24 5.68 15.01
CA ILE A 134 -6.66 6.97 15.40
C ILE A 134 -5.81 6.86 16.68
N ASN A 135 -6.16 5.91 17.56
CA ASN A 135 -5.43 5.69 18.81
C ASN A 135 -4.37 4.58 18.72
N GLU A 136 -4.26 3.91 17.59
CA GLU A 136 -3.22 2.90 17.38
C GLU A 136 -1.94 3.59 16.91
N PRO A 137 -0.81 3.45 17.62
CA PRO A 137 0.40 4.24 17.38
C PRO A 137 0.89 4.22 15.93
N PHE A 138 0.93 3.04 15.30
CA PHE A 138 1.44 2.91 13.93
C PHE A 138 0.51 3.52 12.87
N PHE A 139 -0.80 3.52 13.09
CA PHE A 139 -1.74 4.24 12.22
C PHE A 139 -1.63 5.74 12.42
N LEU A 140 -1.40 6.20 13.64
CA LEU A 140 -1.16 7.62 13.92
C LEU A 140 0.11 8.10 13.20
N ASP A 141 1.17 7.31 13.24
CA ASP A 141 2.42 7.62 12.53
C ASP A 141 2.21 7.66 11.02
N LEU A 142 1.52 6.67 10.44
CA LEU A 142 1.19 6.65 9.01
C LEU A 142 0.31 7.85 8.62
N ASN A 143 -0.66 8.19 9.44
CA ASN A 143 -1.52 9.36 9.22
C ASN A 143 -0.71 10.67 9.26
N ASN A 144 0.20 10.81 10.23
CA ASN A 144 1.07 11.97 10.35
C ASN A 144 2.01 12.10 9.13
N GLU A 145 2.57 10.99 8.65
CA GLU A 145 3.41 10.98 7.45
C GLU A 145 2.60 11.41 6.21
N VAL A 146 1.36 10.95 6.06
CA VAL A 146 0.50 11.38 4.95
C VAL A 146 0.14 12.88 5.07
N ILE A 147 -0.14 13.38 6.27
CA ILE A 147 -0.36 14.82 6.51
C ILE A 147 0.90 15.63 6.18
N ASN A 148 2.08 15.17 6.61
CA ASN A 148 3.34 15.86 6.32
C ASN A 148 3.66 15.87 4.82
N MET A 149 3.33 14.78 4.12
CA MET A 149 3.44 14.69 2.66
C MET A 149 2.63 15.78 1.93
N THR A 150 1.46 16.19 2.47
CA THR A 150 0.69 17.28 1.88
C THR A 150 1.34 18.65 2.02
N ARG A 151 2.28 18.81 2.97
CA ARG A 151 3.00 20.07 3.22
C ARG A 151 4.24 20.23 2.35
N ASP A 152 4.95 19.11 2.13
CA ASP A 152 6.17 19.07 1.32
C ASP A 152 6.33 17.72 0.64
N ILE A 153 5.74 17.57 -0.53
CA ILE A 153 5.86 16.35 -1.33
C ILE A 153 7.29 16.09 -1.81
N GLY A 154 8.12 17.12 -1.89
CA GLY A 154 9.47 17.03 -2.44
C GLY A 154 10.36 16.05 -1.69
N ILE A 155 10.27 16.03 -0.36
CA ILE A 155 11.08 15.13 0.48
C ILE A 155 10.64 13.66 0.42
N TYR A 156 9.41 13.39 -0.04
CA TYR A 156 8.85 12.04 -0.20
C TYR A 156 9.05 11.48 -1.61
N LYS A 157 9.31 12.35 -2.59
CA LYS A 157 9.21 12.06 -4.02
C LYS A 157 10.02 10.84 -4.44
N GLU A 158 11.30 10.77 -4.10
CA GLU A 158 12.18 9.68 -4.53
C GLU A 158 11.70 8.32 -4.01
N ARG A 159 11.35 8.23 -2.72
CA ARG A 159 10.81 7.01 -2.12
C ARG A 159 9.52 6.57 -2.81
N LEU A 160 8.58 7.50 -3.03
CA LEU A 160 7.30 7.20 -3.65
C LEU A 160 7.46 6.72 -5.10
N ILE A 161 8.38 7.32 -5.88
CA ILE A 161 8.72 6.85 -7.23
C ILE A 161 9.18 5.40 -7.18
N ARG A 162 10.13 5.06 -6.28
CA ARG A 162 10.65 3.69 -6.16
C ARG A 162 9.57 2.69 -5.74
N ILE A 163 8.71 3.06 -4.82
CA ILE A 163 7.56 2.24 -4.41
C ILE A 163 6.62 2.02 -5.60
N GLN A 164 6.25 3.08 -6.33
CA GLN A 164 5.36 3.00 -7.49
C GLN A 164 5.94 2.07 -8.58
N HIS A 165 7.24 2.16 -8.87
CA HIS A 165 7.90 1.26 -9.81
C HIS A 165 7.84 -0.20 -9.35
N ALA A 166 8.11 -0.46 -8.08
CA ALA A 166 8.10 -1.82 -7.53
C ALA A 166 6.69 -2.42 -7.48
N LEU A 167 5.65 -1.59 -7.22
CA LEU A 167 4.25 -2.02 -7.30
C LEU A 167 3.87 -2.42 -8.74
N ILE A 168 4.30 -1.66 -9.74
CA ILE A 168 4.08 -2.00 -11.15
C ILE A 168 4.77 -3.32 -11.51
N ASP A 169 6.01 -3.54 -11.04
CA ASP A 169 6.72 -4.80 -11.26
C ASP A 169 5.98 -5.99 -10.64
N LEU A 170 5.44 -5.82 -9.42
CA LEU A 170 4.62 -6.83 -8.76
C LEU A 170 3.33 -7.12 -9.55
N ILE A 171 2.62 -6.10 -10.00
CA ILE A 171 1.39 -6.24 -10.81
C ILE A 171 1.70 -6.98 -12.11
N ASN A 172 2.74 -6.58 -12.83
CA ASN A 172 3.15 -7.23 -14.08
C ASN A 172 3.51 -8.71 -13.88
N PHE A 173 4.11 -9.04 -12.75
CA PHE A 173 4.45 -10.42 -12.41
C PHE A 173 3.21 -11.26 -12.09
N LEU A 174 2.25 -10.71 -11.33
CA LEU A 174 1.06 -11.43 -10.89
C LEU A 174 0.00 -11.55 -11.98
N ASP A 175 -0.14 -10.53 -12.82
CA ASP A 175 -1.12 -10.46 -13.91
C ASP A 175 -0.50 -9.90 -15.20
N PRO A 176 0.35 -10.68 -15.89
CA PRO A 176 0.93 -10.26 -17.16
C PRO A 176 -0.15 -10.00 -18.20
N GLY A 177 -0.28 -8.75 -18.65
CA GLY A 177 -1.27 -8.36 -19.66
C GLY A 177 -2.65 -7.99 -19.10
N MET A 178 -2.80 -7.90 -17.79
CA MET A 178 -4.04 -7.47 -17.12
C MET A 178 -5.27 -8.34 -17.49
N ILE A 179 -5.07 -9.67 -17.49
CA ILE A 179 -6.13 -10.63 -17.86
C ILE A 179 -7.08 -10.87 -16.69
N ARG A 180 -6.58 -10.84 -15.46
CA ARG A 180 -7.35 -11.15 -14.23
C ARG A 180 -7.91 -9.91 -13.56
N PHE A 181 -7.30 -8.78 -13.81
CA PHE A 181 -7.65 -7.51 -13.19
C PHE A 181 -7.64 -6.39 -14.23
N ASP A 182 -8.83 -5.95 -14.62
CA ASP A 182 -9.05 -4.83 -15.56
C ASP A 182 -8.99 -3.49 -14.81
N GLY A 183 -7.93 -3.28 -14.06
CA GLY A 183 -7.70 -2.05 -13.31
C GLY A 183 -6.78 -1.08 -14.06
N LYS A 184 -6.86 0.20 -13.70
CA LYS A 184 -5.98 1.23 -14.26
C LYS A 184 -4.56 1.04 -13.73
N LYS A 185 -3.62 0.89 -14.62
CA LYS A 185 -2.19 0.88 -14.34
C LYS A 185 -1.51 2.02 -15.08
N TYR A 186 -0.91 2.92 -14.33
CA TYR A 186 -0.07 3.95 -14.92
C TYR A 186 1.30 3.39 -15.30
N GLY A 187 1.99 4.06 -16.21
CA GLY A 187 3.40 3.80 -16.45
C GLY A 187 4.26 4.12 -15.22
N LYS A 188 5.50 3.64 -15.21
CA LYS A 188 6.50 4.08 -14.22
C LYS A 188 6.79 5.57 -14.43
N ILE A 189 6.86 6.32 -13.32
CA ILE A 189 7.19 7.76 -13.28
C ILE A 189 8.66 7.97 -13.63
#